data_840964a29ef06272e6e447c7096680e4
#
_entry.id   840964a29ef06272e6e447c7096680e4
#
_cell.length_a   1.000
_cell.length_b   1.000
_cell.length_c   1.000
_cell.angle_alpha   90.00
_cell.angle_beta   90.00
_cell.angle_gamma   90.00
#
_symmetry.space_group_name_H-M   'P 1'
#
loop_
_entity.id
_entity.type
_entity.pdbx_description
1 polymer ?
#
loop_
_entity_poly.entity_id
_entity_poly.type
_entity_poly.pdbx_seq_one_letter_code
_entity_poly.pdbx_strand_id
1 'polypeptide(L)'
;VVPFSAWLSERWGAKRLFLLSLGLFSLGALAAGLANSLSELILWRTLQGMGGGLLIPLGQALTWPLFQPHERAKLSAAVMLVGLLAPACSPAIGGLLVEAFSWRWVFFASLPVALLTFVLAVRWLNDTHGPVRPTRFLSLSLLADPLLRFAMLIYLCVPGMFIGVNVVGMFYLQHVTGMAPGAIGALMVP
;
A
#
# COMPACT_ATOMS: atom_id res chain seq x y z
N VAL A 1 -12.23 1.00 1.70
CA VAL A 1 -11.95 1.53 0.34
C VAL A 1 -11.80 0.40 -0.66
N VAL A 2 -11.08 -0.69 -0.33
CA VAL A 2 -10.82 -1.83 -1.24
C VAL A 2 -12.10 -2.44 -1.87
N PRO A 3 -13.20 -2.71 -1.12
CA PRO A 3 -14.42 -3.28 -1.71
C PRO A 3 -15.08 -2.38 -2.78
N PHE A 4 -14.81 -1.08 -2.72
CA PHE A 4 -15.37 -0.11 -3.68
C PHE A 4 -14.52 0.03 -4.94
N SER A 5 -13.29 -0.52 -4.96
CA SER A 5 -12.35 -0.35 -6.08
C SER A 5 -12.91 -0.89 -7.40
N ALA A 6 -13.57 -2.05 -7.38
CA ALA A 6 -14.17 -2.66 -8.56
C ALA A 6 -15.28 -1.77 -9.13
N TRP A 7 -16.24 -1.37 -8.32
CA TRP A 7 -17.36 -0.52 -8.73
C TRP A 7 -16.89 0.86 -9.23
N LEU A 8 -15.90 1.44 -8.54
CA LEU A 8 -15.37 2.75 -8.90
C LEU A 8 -14.59 2.69 -10.22
N SER A 9 -13.84 1.59 -10.44
CA SER A 9 -13.08 1.37 -11.68
C SER A 9 -13.99 1.13 -12.88
N GLU A 10 -15.14 0.47 -12.70
CA GLU A 10 -16.14 0.31 -13.74
C GLU A 10 -16.78 1.65 -14.16
N ARG A 11 -17.00 2.54 -13.20
CA ARG A 11 -17.66 3.82 -13.45
C ARG A 11 -16.73 4.89 -14.02
N TRP A 12 -15.51 4.98 -13.53
CA TRP A 12 -14.57 6.07 -13.86
C TRP A 12 -13.40 5.62 -14.74
N GLY A 13 -13.29 4.30 -15.01
CA GLY A 13 -12.14 3.72 -15.67
C GLY A 13 -10.99 3.42 -14.70
N ALA A 14 -10.37 2.26 -14.87
CA ALA A 14 -9.32 1.80 -13.95
C ALA A 14 -8.08 2.70 -13.98
N LYS A 15 -7.67 3.20 -15.15
CA LYS A 15 -6.52 4.11 -15.28
C LYS A 15 -6.76 5.44 -14.57
N ARG A 16 -7.91 6.08 -14.83
CA ARG A 16 -8.23 7.38 -14.21
C ARG A 16 -8.29 7.24 -12.69
N LEU A 17 -8.95 6.19 -12.21
CA LEU A 17 -9.04 5.93 -10.79
C LEU A 17 -7.65 5.64 -10.16
N PHE A 18 -6.78 4.92 -10.86
CA PHE A 18 -5.41 4.66 -10.43
C PHE A 18 -4.62 5.98 -10.30
N LEU A 19 -4.69 6.85 -11.30
CA LEU A 19 -4.00 8.15 -11.27
C LEU A 19 -4.54 9.07 -10.17
N LEU A 20 -5.86 9.10 -9.96
CA LEU A 20 -6.49 9.86 -8.87
C LEU A 20 -6.06 9.31 -7.50
N SER A 21 -6.03 7.99 -7.35
CA SER A 21 -5.60 7.33 -6.10
C SER A 21 -4.12 7.62 -5.80
N LEU A 22 -3.29 7.60 -6.82
CA LEU A 22 -1.86 7.92 -6.71
C LEU A 22 -1.63 9.40 -6.39
N GLY A 23 -2.43 10.29 -7.00
CA GLY A 23 -2.44 11.72 -6.68
C GLY A 23 -2.85 11.97 -5.23
N LEU A 24 -3.93 11.34 -4.77
CA LEU A 24 -4.40 11.44 -3.39
C LEU A 24 -3.38 10.90 -2.39
N PHE A 25 -2.74 9.76 -2.71
CA PHE A 25 -1.64 9.21 -1.91
C PHE A 25 -0.47 10.18 -1.80
N SER A 26 -0.05 10.76 -2.93
CA SER A 26 1.08 11.69 -2.99
C SER A 26 0.80 12.99 -2.24
N LEU A 27 -0.39 13.56 -2.41
CA LEU A 27 -0.84 14.75 -1.68
C LEU A 27 -0.92 14.48 -0.17
N GLY A 28 -1.47 13.33 0.21
CA GLY A 28 -1.51 12.91 1.61
C GLY A 28 -0.11 12.72 2.21
N ALA A 29 0.83 12.15 1.46
CA ALA A 29 2.21 11.99 1.89
C ALA A 29 2.91 13.37 2.06
N LEU A 30 2.77 14.25 1.07
CA LEU A 30 3.34 15.59 1.12
C LEU A 30 2.79 16.37 2.34
N ALA A 31 1.48 16.38 2.51
CA ALA A 31 0.84 17.10 3.61
C ALA A 31 1.15 16.49 4.98
N ALA A 32 1.27 15.15 5.08
CA ALA A 32 1.72 14.47 6.30
C ALA A 32 3.15 14.87 6.69
N GLY A 33 4.05 14.99 5.70
CA GLY A 33 5.42 15.47 5.95
C GLY A 33 5.49 16.94 6.40
N LEU A 34 4.48 17.75 6.06
CA LEU A 34 4.36 19.16 6.45
C LEU A 34 3.52 19.39 7.72
N ALA A 35 2.92 18.33 8.28
CA ALA A 35 2.05 18.43 9.44
C ALA A 35 2.78 19.01 10.67
N ASN A 36 2.10 19.92 11.38
CA ASN A 36 2.61 20.58 12.58
C ASN A 36 1.89 20.11 13.85
N SER A 37 0.81 19.35 13.71
CA SER A 37 0.05 18.77 14.82
C SER A 37 -0.26 17.30 14.57
N LEU A 38 -0.49 16.56 15.66
CA LEU A 38 -0.88 15.14 15.59
C LEU A 38 -2.21 14.97 14.84
N SER A 39 -3.16 15.88 15.07
CA SER A 39 -4.47 15.85 14.41
C SER A 39 -4.35 16.03 12.90
N GLU A 40 -3.51 16.96 12.45
CA GLU A 40 -3.20 17.14 11.03
C GLU A 40 -2.54 15.88 10.44
N LEU A 41 -1.58 15.32 11.15
CA LEU A 41 -0.90 14.09 10.71
C LEU A 41 -1.89 12.95 10.54
N ILE A 42 -2.79 12.74 11.49
CA ILE A 42 -3.82 11.69 11.41
C ILE A 42 -4.75 11.93 10.20
N LEU A 43 -5.17 13.18 9.97
CA LEU A 43 -6.02 13.53 8.83
C LEU A 43 -5.33 13.20 7.50
N TRP A 44 -4.09 13.66 7.31
CA TRP A 44 -3.35 13.45 6.07
C TRP A 44 -2.97 11.98 5.85
N ARG A 45 -2.68 11.24 6.92
CA ARG A 45 -2.45 9.79 6.86
C ARG A 45 -3.70 9.01 6.51
N THR A 46 -4.87 9.48 6.95
CA THR A 46 -6.15 8.89 6.55
C THR A 46 -6.37 9.07 5.04
N LEU A 47 -6.16 10.28 4.53
CA LEU A 47 -6.26 10.55 3.07
C LEU A 47 -5.23 9.76 2.27
N GLN A 48 -3.99 9.70 2.73
CA GLN A 48 -2.93 8.89 2.12
C GLN A 48 -3.31 7.41 2.08
N GLY A 49 -3.85 6.88 3.17
CA GLY A 49 -4.33 5.51 3.26
C GLY A 49 -5.52 5.19 2.35
N MET A 50 -6.43 6.16 2.16
CA MET A 50 -7.53 6.02 1.20
C MET A 50 -7.01 5.89 -0.24
N GLY A 51 -6.04 6.71 -0.64
CA GLY A 51 -5.39 6.60 -1.93
C GLY A 51 -4.61 5.29 -2.07
N GLY A 52 -3.73 5.00 -1.11
CA GLY A 52 -2.88 3.81 -1.10
C GLY A 52 -3.65 2.49 -1.13
N GLY A 53 -4.78 2.42 -0.43
CA GLY A 53 -5.62 1.23 -0.38
C GLY A 53 -6.29 0.86 -1.71
N LEU A 54 -6.37 1.78 -2.66
CA LEU A 54 -6.88 1.52 -4.01
C LEU A 54 -5.78 1.11 -5.00
N LEU A 55 -4.52 1.46 -4.74
CA LEU A 55 -3.43 1.25 -5.71
C LEU A 55 -3.18 -0.22 -5.99
N ILE A 56 -3.19 -1.09 -4.97
CA ILE A 56 -2.91 -2.52 -5.14
C ILE A 56 -3.98 -3.20 -6.01
N PRO A 57 -5.28 -3.15 -5.69
CA PRO A 57 -6.30 -3.80 -6.49
C PRO A 57 -6.41 -3.20 -7.90
N LEU A 58 -6.25 -1.89 -8.06
CA LEU A 58 -6.27 -1.24 -9.36
C LEU A 58 -5.04 -1.60 -10.19
N GLY A 59 -3.86 -1.65 -9.58
CA GLY A 59 -2.64 -2.11 -10.23
C GLY A 59 -2.78 -3.53 -10.78
N GLN A 60 -3.36 -4.44 -10.01
CA GLN A 60 -3.65 -5.81 -10.47
C GLN A 60 -4.69 -5.82 -11.59
N ALA A 61 -5.78 -5.05 -11.47
CA ALA A 61 -6.81 -4.96 -12.48
C ALA A 61 -6.28 -4.43 -13.83
N LEU A 62 -5.32 -3.51 -13.79
CA LEU A 62 -4.69 -2.92 -14.99
C LEU A 62 -3.62 -3.83 -15.61
N THR A 63 -2.89 -4.59 -14.79
CA THR A 63 -1.77 -5.42 -15.27
C THR A 63 -2.17 -6.82 -15.71
N TRP A 64 -3.11 -7.46 -15.02
CA TRP A 64 -3.51 -8.84 -15.32
C TRP A 64 -4.01 -9.08 -16.75
N PRO A 65 -4.78 -8.19 -17.38
CA PRO A 65 -5.21 -8.37 -18.77
C PRO A 65 -4.07 -8.31 -19.78
N LEU A 66 -2.92 -7.71 -19.43
CA LEU A 66 -1.77 -7.56 -20.33
C LEU A 66 -0.94 -8.84 -20.44
N PHE A 67 -1.13 -9.79 -19.51
CA PHE A 67 -0.34 -11.02 -19.45
C PHE A 67 -1.19 -12.25 -19.75
N GLN A 68 -0.60 -13.20 -20.48
CA GLN A 68 -1.25 -14.47 -20.78
C GLN A 68 -1.43 -15.31 -19.50
N PRO A 69 -2.40 -16.23 -19.44
CA PRO A 69 -2.68 -17.04 -18.23
C PRO A 69 -1.46 -17.74 -17.64
N HIS A 70 -0.54 -18.23 -18.49
CA HIS A 70 0.66 -18.93 -18.05
C HIS A 70 1.76 -17.98 -17.50
N GLU A 71 1.70 -16.69 -17.84
CA GLU A 71 2.65 -15.67 -17.35
C GLU A 71 2.20 -15.05 -16.04
N ARG A 72 0.91 -15.14 -15.70
CA ARG A 72 0.34 -14.54 -14.48
C ARG A 72 0.97 -15.07 -13.20
N ALA A 73 1.41 -16.32 -13.19
CA ALA A 73 2.12 -16.89 -12.05
C ALA A 73 3.46 -16.18 -11.81
N LYS A 74 4.22 -15.88 -12.87
CA LYS A 74 5.49 -15.13 -12.78
C LYS A 74 5.27 -13.69 -12.35
N LEU A 75 4.24 -13.04 -12.90
CA LEU A 75 3.85 -11.70 -12.50
C LEU A 75 3.47 -11.64 -11.01
N SER A 76 2.65 -12.58 -10.56
CA SER A 76 2.25 -12.66 -9.14
C SER A 76 3.46 -12.90 -8.23
N ALA A 77 4.40 -13.76 -8.62
CA ALA A 77 5.62 -13.99 -7.87
C ALA A 77 6.49 -12.73 -7.79
N ALA A 78 6.63 -11.98 -8.88
CA ALA A 78 7.38 -10.71 -8.89
C ALA A 78 6.72 -9.65 -7.97
N VAL A 79 5.39 -9.51 -8.03
CA VAL A 79 4.64 -8.59 -7.16
C VAL A 79 4.77 -9.00 -5.69
N MET A 80 4.69 -10.31 -5.39
CA MET A 80 4.89 -10.83 -4.04
C MET A 80 6.31 -10.57 -3.53
N LEU A 81 7.33 -10.75 -4.38
CA LEU A 81 8.72 -10.50 -4.00
C LEU A 81 8.91 -9.03 -3.59
N VAL A 82 8.41 -8.09 -4.37
CA VAL A 82 8.43 -6.65 -4.03
C VAL A 82 7.66 -6.39 -2.75
N GLY A 83 6.48 -7.03 -2.59
CA GLY A 83 5.63 -6.91 -1.40
C GLY A 83 6.30 -7.44 -0.12
N LEU A 84 7.24 -8.38 -0.22
CA LEU A 84 8.03 -8.89 0.91
C LEU A 84 9.29 -8.05 1.16
N LEU A 85 9.99 -7.63 0.11
CA LEU A 85 11.22 -6.85 0.23
C LEU A 85 10.97 -5.45 0.79
N ALA A 86 9.88 -4.79 0.38
CA ALA A 86 9.59 -3.43 0.83
C ALA A 86 9.38 -3.33 2.35
N PRO A 87 8.54 -4.16 3.00
CA PRO A 87 8.45 -4.18 4.47
C PRO A 87 9.72 -4.62 5.17
N ALA A 88 10.49 -5.56 4.57
CA ALA A 88 11.75 -6.02 5.14
C ALA A 88 12.82 -4.91 5.20
N CYS A 89 12.92 -4.10 4.14
CA CYS A 89 13.90 -3.00 4.08
C CYS A 89 13.40 -1.71 4.75
N SER A 90 12.08 -1.54 4.91
CA SER A 90 11.49 -0.27 5.37
C SER A 90 11.95 0.17 6.76
N PRO A 91 12.16 -0.70 7.77
CA PRO A 91 12.63 -0.27 9.08
C PRO A 91 14.06 0.30 9.03
N ALA A 92 14.94 -0.32 8.23
CA ALA A 92 16.33 0.18 8.09
C ALA A 92 16.36 1.52 7.35
N ILE A 93 15.67 1.62 6.22
CA ILE A 93 15.62 2.87 5.44
C ILE A 93 14.93 3.97 6.27
N GLY A 94 13.81 3.65 6.92
CA GLY A 94 13.07 4.58 7.77
C GLY A 94 13.90 5.06 8.96
N GLY A 95 14.60 4.15 9.65
CA GLY A 95 15.48 4.47 10.76
C GLY A 95 16.61 5.41 10.36
N LEU A 96 17.28 5.13 9.24
CA LEU A 96 18.34 5.97 8.69
C LEU A 96 17.82 7.37 8.29
N LEU A 97 16.65 7.45 7.67
CA LEU A 97 16.04 8.74 7.30
C LEU A 97 15.70 9.59 8.52
N VAL A 98 15.18 8.97 9.58
CA VAL A 98 14.85 9.67 10.84
C VAL A 98 16.11 10.14 11.53
N GLU A 99 17.17 9.34 11.54
CA GLU A 99 18.44 9.66 12.20
C GLU A 99 19.22 10.74 11.42
N ALA A 100 19.29 10.62 10.07
CA ALA A 100 20.08 11.54 9.25
C ALA A 100 19.39 12.90 9.02
N PHE A 101 18.06 12.92 8.98
CA PHE A 101 17.31 14.14 8.62
C PHE A 101 16.22 14.45 9.64
N SER A 102 15.03 13.85 9.48
CA SER A 102 13.92 13.96 10.43
C SER A 102 12.83 12.94 10.04
N TRP A 103 11.87 12.69 10.95
CA TRP A 103 10.72 11.82 10.71
C TRP A 103 9.88 12.26 9.49
N ARG A 104 9.91 13.53 9.12
CA ARG A 104 9.20 14.08 7.96
C ARG A 104 9.69 13.49 6.64
N TRP A 105 10.97 13.18 6.53
CA TRP A 105 11.58 12.62 5.32
C TRP A 105 11.08 11.22 4.98
N VAL A 106 10.56 10.48 5.94
CA VAL A 106 9.92 9.18 5.71
C VAL A 106 8.72 9.32 4.75
N PHE A 107 7.98 10.43 4.85
CA PHE A 107 6.87 10.73 3.94
C PHE A 107 7.35 11.20 2.58
N PHE A 108 8.35 12.07 2.56
CA PHE A 108 8.88 12.61 1.30
C PHE A 108 9.60 11.55 0.46
N ALA A 109 10.20 10.54 1.07
CA ALA A 109 10.87 9.45 0.37
C ALA A 109 9.93 8.65 -0.57
N SER A 110 8.63 8.63 -0.30
CA SER A 110 7.65 7.99 -1.16
C SER A 110 7.29 8.80 -2.42
N LEU A 111 7.51 10.13 -2.41
CA LEU A 111 7.08 11.02 -3.49
C LEU A 111 7.82 10.81 -4.82
N PRO A 112 9.15 10.62 -4.85
CA PRO A 112 9.86 10.34 -6.10
C PRO A 112 9.35 9.08 -6.79
N VAL A 113 9.09 8.02 -6.02
CA VAL A 113 8.56 6.75 -6.55
C VAL A 113 7.13 6.94 -7.04
N ALA A 114 6.30 7.67 -6.31
CA ALA A 114 4.94 7.98 -6.71
C ALA A 114 4.91 8.83 -7.99
N LEU A 115 5.79 9.83 -8.11
CA LEU A 115 5.91 10.66 -9.31
C LEU A 115 6.37 9.83 -10.52
N LEU A 116 7.38 8.99 -10.36
CA LEU A 116 7.83 8.08 -11.41
C LEU A 116 6.69 7.17 -11.87
N THR A 117 5.99 6.55 -10.91
CA THR A 117 4.84 5.69 -11.20
C THR A 117 3.73 6.46 -11.91
N PHE A 118 3.47 7.71 -11.54
CA PHE A 118 2.48 8.56 -12.18
C PHE A 118 2.84 8.82 -13.64
N VAL A 119 4.08 9.21 -13.92
CA VAL A 119 4.57 9.47 -15.29
C VAL A 119 4.48 8.22 -16.16
N LEU A 120 4.91 7.06 -15.61
CA LEU A 120 4.85 5.78 -16.32
C LEU A 120 3.40 5.37 -16.58
N ALA A 121 2.51 5.55 -15.61
CA ALA A 121 1.10 5.22 -15.73
C ALA A 121 0.39 6.10 -16.78
N VAL A 122 0.70 7.40 -16.81
CA VAL A 122 0.15 8.31 -17.84
C VAL A 122 0.58 7.88 -19.23
N ARG A 123 1.86 7.53 -19.40
CA ARG A 123 2.45 7.24 -20.72
C ARG A 123 2.10 5.85 -21.24
N TRP A 124 2.08 4.84 -20.40
CA TRP A 124 2.07 3.43 -20.83
C TRP A 124 0.77 2.69 -20.53
N LEU A 125 -0.01 3.13 -19.52
CA LEU A 125 -1.29 2.50 -19.26
C LEU A 125 -2.35 2.99 -20.25
N ASN A 126 -3.01 2.05 -20.92
CA ASN A 126 -4.18 2.32 -21.73
C ASN A 126 -5.45 2.22 -20.88
N ASP A 127 -6.45 3.07 -21.18
CA ASP A 127 -7.78 2.93 -20.59
C ASP A 127 -8.44 1.65 -21.15
N THR A 128 -8.35 0.58 -20.43
CA THR A 128 -9.15 -0.63 -20.73
C THR A 128 -10.55 -0.42 -20.16
N HIS A 129 -11.43 0.12 -20.99
CA HIS A 129 -12.87 0.05 -20.73
C HIS A 129 -13.29 -1.39 -21.07
N GLY A 130 -13.20 -2.29 -20.09
CA GLY A 130 -13.82 -3.59 -20.19
C GLY A 130 -15.34 -3.43 -20.21
N PRO A 131 -16.10 -4.39 -20.81
CA PRO A 131 -17.56 -4.36 -20.75
C PRO A 131 -17.99 -4.28 -19.28
N VAL A 132 -18.79 -3.26 -18.96
CA VAL A 132 -19.36 -3.04 -17.63
C VAL A 132 -20.17 -4.30 -17.27
N ARG A 133 -19.57 -5.22 -16.52
CA ARG A 133 -20.33 -6.27 -15.86
C ARG A 133 -20.90 -5.66 -14.59
N PRO A 134 -22.23 -5.68 -14.41
CA PRO A 134 -22.83 -5.17 -13.19
C PRO A 134 -22.34 -6.01 -12.01
N THR A 135 -21.24 -5.57 -11.39
CA THR A 135 -20.79 -6.18 -10.15
C THR A 135 -21.78 -5.78 -9.08
N ARG A 136 -22.52 -6.76 -8.57
CA ARG A 136 -23.31 -6.57 -7.36
C ARG A 136 -22.36 -6.11 -6.25
N PHE A 137 -22.59 -4.90 -5.75
CA PHE A 137 -21.98 -4.45 -4.50
C PHE A 137 -22.05 -5.57 -3.49
N LEU A 138 -20.90 -6.08 -3.04
CA LEU A 138 -20.78 -7.12 -2.01
C LEU A 138 -21.90 -8.18 -2.16
N SER A 139 -21.65 -9.22 -2.92
CA SER A 139 -22.47 -10.41 -2.78
C SER A 139 -22.18 -11.01 -1.40
N LEU A 140 -22.99 -10.62 -0.41
CA LEU A 140 -22.91 -11.18 0.95
C LEU A 140 -23.00 -12.70 0.93
N SER A 141 -23.50 -13.28 -0.17
CA SER A 141 -23.47 -14.72 -0.43
C SER A 141 -22.05 -15.32 -0.45
N LEU A 142 -21.03 -14.54 -0.79
CA LEU A 142 -19.63 -14.98 -0.69
C LEU A 142 -19.19 -15.19 0.77
N LEU A 143 -19.76 -14.44 1.70
CA LEU A 143 -19.51 -14.62 3.14
C LEU A 143 -20.22 -15.87 3.71
N ALA A 144 -21.11 -16.48 2.96
CA ALA A 144 -21.74 -17.76 3.36
C ALA A 144 -20.78 -18.94 3.19
N ASP A 145 -19.76 -18.82 2.33
CA ASP A 145 -18.74 -19.86 2.16
C ASP A 145 -17.78 -19.88 3.38
N PRO A 146 -17.74 -20.99 4.14
CA PRO A 146 -16.88 -21.11 5.30
C PRO A 146 -15.40 -21.01 4.96
N LEU A 147 -14.98 -21.53 3.78
CA LEU A 147 -13.59 -21.48 3.33
C LEU A 147 -13.14 -20.03 3.12
N LEU A 148 -14.01 -19.22 2.50
CA LEU A 148 -13.71 -17.80 2.26
C LEU A 148 -13.64 -17.01 3.57
N ARG A 149 -14.50 -17.30 4.54
CA ARG A 149 -14.45 -16.67 5.88
C ARG A 149 -13.14 -17.00 6.59
N PHE A 150 -12.71 -18.27 6.60
CA PHE A 150 -11.43 -18.66 7.18
C PHE A 150 -10.25 -17.99 6.48
N ALA A 151 -10.25 -17.95 5.15
CA ALA A 151 -9.21 -17.27 4.37
C ALA A 151 -9.15 -15.77 4.71
N MET A 152 -10.28 -15.09 4.80
CA MET A 152 -10.34 -13.66 5.20
C MET A 152 -9.83 -13.44 6.62
N LEU A 153 -10.15 -14.34 7.55
CA LEU A 153 -9.73 -14.25 8.93
C LEU A 153 -8.21 -14.44 9.06
N ILE A 154 -7.65 -15.41 8.37
CA ILE A 154 -6.20 -15.61 8.28
C ILE A 154 -5.53 -14.37 7.66
N TYR A 155 -6.08 -13.85 6.56
CA TYR A 155 -5.54 -12.68 5.87
C TYR A 155 -5.62 -11.39 6.70
N LEU A 156 -6.51 -11.32 7.66
CA LEU A 156 -6.60 -10.24 8.64
C LEU A 156 -5.64 -10.43 9.81
N CYS A 157 -5.61 -11.64 10.38
CA CYS A 157 -4.86 -11.92 11.61
C CYS A 157 -3.33 -11.97 11.38
N VAL A 158 -2.87 -12.63 10.31
CA VAL A 158 -1.43 -12.84 10.09
C VAL A 158 -0.67 -11.53 9.86
N PRO A 159 -1.09 -10.64 8.94
CA PRO A 159 -0.43 -9.33 8.80
C PRO A 159 -0.59 -8.46 10.05
N GLY A 160 -1.74 -8.53 10.73
CA GLY A 160 -1.98 -7.79 11.98
C GLY A 160 -1.03 -8.21 13.09
N MET A 161 -0.83 -9.51 13.29
CA MET A 161 0.18 -10.03 14.23
C MET A 161 1.59 -9.61 13.84
N PHE A 162 1.95 -9.74 12.56
CA PHE A 162 3.27 -9.35 12.08
C PHE A 162 3.57 -7.86 12.36
N ILE A 163 2.63 -6.97 12.03
CA ILE A 163 2.75 -5.53 12.31
C ILE A 163 2.81 -5.30 13.83
N GLY A 164 1.95 -5.94 14.61
CA GLY A 164 1.91 -5.80 16.06
C GLY A 164 3.22 -6.19 16.72
N VAL A 165 3.79 -7.34 16.37
CA VAL A 165 5.08 -7.81 16.90
C VAL A 165 6.21 -6.85 16.52
N ASN A 166 6.25 -6.34 15.28
CA ASN A 166 7.25 -5.37 14.86
C ASN A 166 7.13 -4.05 15.63
N VAL A 167 5.92 -3.54 15.82
CA VAL A 167 5.70 -2.28 16.57
C VAL A 167 6.12 -2.45 18.03
N VAL A 168 5.70 -3.53 18.70
CA VAL A 168 6.07 -3.81 20.10
C VAL A 168 7.59 -4.01 20.21
N GLY A 169 8.19 -4.77 19.30
CA GLY A 169 9.64 -4.99 19.28
C GLY A 169 10.41 -3.68 19.10
N MET A 170 9.97 -2.79 18.20
CA MET A 170 10.56 -1.48 18.00
C MET A 170 10.46 -0.61 19.26
N PHE A 171 9.29 -0.55 19.90
CA PHE A 171 9.10 0.18 21.15
C PHE A 171 9.99 -0.37 22.28
N TYR A 172 10.07 -1.70 22.41
CA TYR A 172 10.93 -2.33 23.42
C TYR A 172 12.40 -1.97 23.22
N LEU A 173 12.93 -2.13 21.99
CA LEU A 173 14.31 -1.81 21.68
C LEU A 173 14.62 -0.32 21.87
N GLN A 174 13.69 0.56 21.53
CA GLN A 174 13.90 2.00 21.69
C GLN A 174 13.85 2.45 23.17
N HIS A 175 12.90 1.98 23.94
CA HIS A 175 12.67 2.48 25.32
C HIS A 175 13.42 1.70 26.39
N VAL A 176 13.67 0.41 26.20
CA VAL A 176 14.34 -0.43 27.20
C VAL A 176 15.85 -0.50 26.96
N THR A 177 16.26 -0.66 25.70
CA THR A 177 17.69 -0.76 25.37
C THR A 177 18.34 0.58 25.00
N GLY A 178 17.54 1.63 24.75
CA GLY A 178 18.04 2.95 24.34
C GLY A 178 18.73 2.99 22.98
N MET A 179 18.47 2.01 22.12
CA MET A 179 19.11 1.91 20.80
C MET A 179 18.64 3.02 19.85
N ALA A 180 19.55 3.53 19.05
CA ALA A 180 19.25 4.51 18.01
C ALA A 180 18.31 3.93 16.93
N PRO A 181 17.39 4.72 16.34
CA PRO A 181 16.43 4.25 15.35
C PRO A 181 17.05 3.54 14.15
N GLY A 182 18.22 3.99 13.68
CA GLY A 182 18.96 3.36 12.59
C GLY A 182 19.47 1.95 12.94
N ALA A 183 19.99 1.77 14.17
CA ALA A 183 20.43 0.46 14.65
C ALA A 183 19.26 -0.52 14.82
N ILE A 184 18.12 -0.06 15.32
CA ILE A 184 16.89 -0.85 15.41
C ILE A 184 16.42 -1.27 14.03
N GLY A 185 16.42 -0.33 13.08
CA GLY A 185 16.05 -0.60 11.69
C GLY A 185 16.93 -1.68 11.04
N ALA A 186 18.24 -1.61 11.28
CA ALA A 186 19.21 -2.60 10.78
C ALA A 186 19.00 -4.01 11.40
N LEU A 187 18.66 -4.08 12.68
CA LEU A 187 18.38 -5.33 13.40
C LEU A 187 17.07 -5.99 12.95
N MET A 188 16.11 -5.22 12.44
CA MET A 188 14.80 -5.71 11.97
C MET A 188 14.80 -6.19 10.52
N VAL A 189 15.93 -6.06 9.80
CA VAL A 189 16.08 -6.65 8.46
C VAL A 189 16.33 -8.14 8.63
N PRO A 190 15.48 -9.02 8.04
CA PRO A 190 15.63 -10.47 8.16
C PRO A 190 16.84 -11.01 7.38
#